data_f4a644252fcd6f76e92dfe72465a7a69
#
_entry.id   f4a644252fcd6f76e92dfe72465a7a69
#
_cell.length_a   1.000
_cell.length_b   1.000
_cell.length_c   1.000
_cell.angle_alpha   90.00
_cell.angle_beta   90.00
_cell.angle_gamma   90.00
#
_symmetry.space_group_name_H-M   'P 1'
#
loop_
_entity.id
_entity.type
_entity.pdbx_description
1 polymer ?
#
loop_
_entity_poly.entity_id
_entity_poly.type
_entity_poly.pdbx_seq_one_letter_code
_entity_poly.pdbx_strand_id
1 'polypeptide(L)'
;MVLTFSSFQQNLFNTVDIKDVKKIAVALSGGADSMCLTFLLQEVCKTNNIEITALTVDHKLRSNSTREANQVFAYMQLHGIRHAILNWEHNNYLANNVQQKAREARYSLLLKYCKENNISHLFVAHNYDDQAESVMLNILRGSGIDGIAGIKRQTKLDDINILRPLLKFTRSQIINFLNAEKIIWFEDASNSNLKFDRVKVRQLLRQFDYNHNLVARLNLLSDNAQRAKSFLDSYVDKTFQNQCEIGDFGHISIKASYFFAQEEEIRLRLLNKIFRHVHNSVFIYPVRLESLKLLQNLLKQGGNNKFTLCKCQVLLRNGVIYFYKEGKFIEQEKVLIEGDNIWDGRYVINVKVNGFYVTKLTKEIWGQIKPKQYKHTIPSDIIFSTPVITSSDRNEYYWPFLNGMYSCSQDRFSTIIHVYKLAVQL
;
A
#
# COMPACT_ATOMS: atom_id res chain seq x y z
N MET A 1 -18.50 -18.53 -19.57
CA MET A 1 -18.94 -17.21 -20.09
C MET A 1 -17.98 -16.83 -21.19
N VAL A 2 -18.45 -16.42 -22.37
CA VAL A 2 -17.57 -15.96 -23.47
C VAL A 2 -17.18 -14.50 -23.19
N LEU A 3 -15.94 -14.12 -23.46
CA LEU A 3 -15.51 -12.73 -23.35
C LEU A 3 -16.02 -11.94 -24.56
N THR A 4 -16.88 -10.97 -24.31
CA THR A 4 -17.44 -10.00 -25.25
C THR A 4 -17.45 -8.62 -24.60
N PHE A 5 -17.64 -7.57 -25.32
CA PHE A 5 -17.84 -6.21 -24.75
C PHE A 5 -18.97 -6.22 -23.72
N SER A 6 -20.11 -6.81 -24.02
CA SER A 6 -21.26 -6.87 -23.11
C SER A 6 -20.96 -7.64 -21.84
N SER A 7 -20.37 -8.84 -21.93
CA SER A 7 -20.03 -9.65 -20.75
C SER A 7 -18.95 -9.00 -19.87
N PHE A 8 -18.00 -8.30 -20.49
CA PHE A 8 -17.00 -7.51 -19.78
C PHE A 8 -17.63 -6.31 -19.06
N GLN A 9 -18.46 -5.55 -19.75
CA GLN A 9 -19.14 -4.38 -19.21
C GLN A 9 -20.04 -4.77 -18.01
N GLN A 10 -20.82 -5.83 -18.13
CA GLN A 10 -21.62 -6.35 -17.03
C GLN A 10 -20.75 -6.75 -15.82
N ASN A 11 -19.65 -7.47 -16.05
CA ASN A 11 -18.72 -7.84 -14.98
C ASN A 11 -18.07 -6.62 -14.31
N LEU A 12 -17.72 -5.60 -15.09
CA LEU A 12 -17.13 -4.37 -14.60
C LEU A 12 -18.11 -3.62 -13.69
N PHE A 13 -19.32 -3.36 -14.15
CA PHE A 13 -20.34 -2.61 -13.39
C PHE A 13 -20.82 -3.33 -12.14
N ASN A 14 -20.78 -4.67 -12.11
CA ASN A 14 -21.07 -5.46 -10.92
C ASN A 14 -19.96 -5.35 -9.85
N THR A 15 -18.78 -4.85 -10.22
CA THR A 15 -17.61 -4.82 -9.33
C THR A 15 -17.14 -3.43 -8.98
N VAL A 16 -17.46 -2.44 -9.79
CA VAL A 16 -16.97 -1.06 -9.65
C VAL A 16 -18.08 -0.08 -9.99
N ASP A 17 -18.32 0.85 -9.10
CA ASP A 17 -19.14 2.02 -9.43
C ASP A 17 -18.26 3.07 -10.12
N ILE A 18 -18.54 3.30 -11.41
CA ILE A 18 -17.82 4.29 -12.23
C ILE A 18 -18.71 5.49 -12.65
N LYS A 19 -19.89 5.64 -12.02
CA LYS A 19 -20.87 6.68 -12.44
C LYS A 19 -20.31 8.09 -12.39
N ASP A 20 -19.48 8.40 -11.41
CA ASP A 20 -18.88 9.73 -11.21
C ASP A 20 -17.43 9.82 -11.69
N VAL A 21 -16.93 8.77 -12.34
CA VAL A 21 -15.54 8.71 -12.81
C VAL A 21 -15.43 9.39 -14.17
N LYS A 22 -14.64 10.47 -14.24
CA LYS A 22 -14.40 11.19 -15.49
C LYS A 22 -13.14 10.71 -16.22
N LYS A 23 -12.17 10.18 -15.50
CA LYS A 23 -10.88 9.77 -16.05
C LYS A 23 -10.42 8.45 -15.45
N ILE A 24 -9.90 7.57 -16.29
CA ILE A 24 -9.27 6.32 -15.86
C ILE A 24 -7.91 6.13 -16.52
N ALA A 25 -7.07 5.30 -15.87
CA ALA A 25 -5.84 4.83 -16.47
C ALA A 25 -5.85 3.31 -16.64
N VAL A 26 -5.17 2.80 -17.66
CA VAL A 26 -4.92 1.37 -17.85
C VAL A 26 -3.43 1.12 -18.00
N ALA A 27 -2.89 0.18 -17.22
CA ALA A 27 -1.50 -0.24 -17.35
C ALA A 27 -1.34 -1.12 -18.58
N LEU A 28 -0.60 -0.65 -19.56
CA LEU A 28 -0.43 -1.26 -20.86
C LEU A 28 1.01 -1.72 -21.05
N SER A 29 1.23 -3.03 -21.18
CA SER A 29 2.55 -3.61 -21.49
C SER A 29 2.73 -3.99 -22.96
N GLY A 30 1.69 -3.85 -23.77
CA GLY A 30 1.66 -4.33 -25.14
C GLY A 30 1.30 -5.82 -25.29
N GLY A 31 1.38 -6.63 -24.22
CA GLY A 31 0.99 -8.03 -24.25
C GLY A 31 -0.52 -8.24 -24.36
N ALA A 32 -0.94 -9.44 -24.80
CA ALA A 32 -2.33 -9.77 -25.11
C ALA A 32 -3.33 -9.33 -24.03
N ASP A 33 -3.06 -9.65 -22.75
CA ASP A 33 -3.99 -9.34 -21.66
C ASP A 33 -4.20 -7.83 -21.51
N SER A 34 -3.11 -7.04 -21.56
CA SER A 34 -3.19 -5.58 -21.41
C SER A 34 -3.79 -4.89 -22.64
N MET A 35 -3.54 -5.42 -23.84
CA MET A 35 -4.17 -4.95 -25.07
C MET A 35 -5.68 -5.20 -25.02
N CYS A 36 -6.08 -6.42 -24.71
CA CYS A 36 -7.49 -6.78 -24.53
C CYS A 36 -8.20 -5.87 -23.56
N LEU A 37 -7.62 -5.66 -22.36
CA LEU A 37 -8.20 -4.77 -21.34
C LEU A 37 -8.35 -3.35 -21.85
N THR A 38 -7.35 -2.83 -22.56
CA THR A 38 -7.36 -1.45 -23.06
C THR A 38 -8.49 -1.24 -24.06
N PHE A 39 -8.69 -2.14 -25.02
CA PHE A 39 -9.76 -2.02 -26.00
C PHE A 39 -11.16 -2.23 -25.39
N LEU A 40 -11.31 -3.17 -24.46
CA LEU A 40 -12.55 -3.35 -23.71
C LEU A 40 -12.93 -2.10 -22.92
N LEU A 41 -11.95 -1.50 -22.23
CA LEU A 41 -12.17 -0.26 -21.48
C LEU A 41 -12.41 0.94 -22.39
N GLN A 42 -11.76 1.04 -23.56
CA GLN A 42 -12.02 2.10 -24.53
C GLN A 42 -13.49 2.12 -24.93
N GLU A 43 -14.08 0.96 -25.19
CA GLU A 43 -15.49 0.88 -25.57
C GLU A 43 -16.43 1.28 -24.42
N VAL A 44 -16.14 0.81 -23.20
CA VAL A 44 -16.88 1.25 -22.01
C VAL A 44 -16.73 2.76 -21.80
N CYS A 45 -15.55 3.33 -22.01
CA CYS A 45 -15.30 4.75 -21.82
C CYS A 45 -16.04 5.60 -22.85
N LYS A 46 -16.08 5.17 -24.12
CA LYS A 46 -16.86 5.85 -25.19
C LYS A 46 -18.34 5.94 -24.83
N THR A 47 -18.92 4.83 -24.37
CA THR A 47 -20.36 4.76 -24.04
C THR A 47 -20.73 5.55 -22.78
N ASN A 48 -19.76 5.80 -21.86
CA ASN A 48 -20.01 6.48 -20.60
C ASN A 48 -19.38 7.87 -20.50
N ASN A 49 -18.81 8.39 -21.58
CA ASN A 49 -18.15 9.70 -21.65
C ASN A 49 -17.01 9.84 -20.62
N ILE A 50 -16.17 8.80 -20.52
CA ILE A 50 -15.00 8.72 -19.61
C ILE A 50 -13.72 8.86 -20.44
N GLU A 51 -12.78 9.66 -20.00
CA GLU A 51 -11.44 9.73 -20.59
C GLU A 51 -10.59 8.54 -20.18
N ILE A 52 -10.00 7.84 -21.15
CA ILE A 52 -9.04 6.76 -20.90
C ILE A 52 -7.63 7.19 -21.29
N THR A 53 -6.66 6.88 -20.43
CA THR A 53 -5.23 7.01 -20.73
C THR A 53 -4.53 5.67 -20.51
N ALA A 54 -3.89 5.15 -21.55
CA ALA A 54 -3.03 3.99 -21.48
C ALA A 54 -1.63 4.40 -20.97
N LEU A 55 -1.04 3.62 -20.05
CA LEU A 55 0.24 3.91 -19.43
C LEU A 55 1.20 2.73 -19.64
N THR A 56 2.29 2.95 -20.35
CA THR A 56 3.37 1.98 -20.50
C THR A 56 4.58 2.40 -19.67
N VAL A 57 5.12 1.48 -18.86
CA VAL A 57 6.37 1.74 -18.14
C VAL A 57 7.52 1.12 -18.91
N ASP A 58 8.41 1.96 -19.41
CA ASP A 58 9.69 1.51 -19.98
C ASP A 58 10.71 1.33 -18.87
N HIS A 59 11.03 0.07 -18.57
CA HIS A 59 11.98 -0.29 -17.52
C HIS A 59 13.45 -0.11 -17.93
N LYS A 60 13.75 0.09 -19.23
CA LYS A 60 15.11 0.22 -19.78
C LYS A 60 16.07 -0.91 -19.37
N LEU A 61 15.52 -2.09 -19.05
CA LEU A 61 16.30 -3.26 -18.63
C LEU A 61 16.85 -4.07 -19.81
N ARG A 62 16.31 -3.85 -21.00
CA ARG A 62 16.70 -4.50 -22.27
C ARG A 62 16.89 -3.46 -23.35
N SER A 63 17.80 -3.71 -24.28
CA SER A 63 18.09 -2.80 -25.41
C SER A 63 16.86 -2.47 -26.27
N ASN A 64 15.90 -3.39 -26.35
CA ASN A 64 14.71 -3.24 -27.20
C ASN A 64 13.49 -2.67 -26.45
N SER A 65 13.54 -2.45 -25.12
CA SER A 65 12.35 -2.07 -24.32
C SER A 65 11.74 -0.75 -24.81
N THR A 66 12.56 0.25 -25.10
CA THR A 66 12.11 1.56 -25.60
C THR A 66 11.49 1.44 -27.01
N ARG A 67 12.04 0.57 -27.87
CA ARG A 67 11.47 0.31 -29.19
C ARG A 67 10.08 -0.34 -29.09
N GLU A 68 9.94 -1.34 -28.22
CA GLU A 68 8.67 -2.01 -27.94
C GLU A 68 7.63 -1.02 -27.40
N ALA A 69 8.01 -0.16 -26.44
CA ALA A 69 7.12 0.88 -25.89
C ALA A 69 6.66 1.87 -26.98
N ASN A 70 7.55 2.27 -27.90
CA ASN A 70 7.21 3.16 -28.99
C ASN A 70 6.30 2.51 -30.05
N GLN A 71 6.45 1.20 -30.30
CA GLN A 71 5.53 0.46 -31.17
C GLN A 71 4.10 0.42 -30.58
N VAL A 72 4.00 0.15 -29.31
CA VAL A 72 2.73 0.19 -28.58
C VAL A 72 2.14 1.59 -28.63
N PHE A 73 2.95 2.63 -28.45
CA PHE A 73 2.52 4.03 -28.53
C PHE A 73 1.92 4.37 -29.90
N ALA A 74 2.63 4.04 -30.98
CA ALA A 74 2.15 4.27 -32.35
C ALA A 74 0.82 3.55 -32.62
N TYR A 75 0.71 2.28 -32.15
CA TYR A 75 -0.52 1.51 -32.30
C TYR A 75 -1.70 2.12 -31.54
N MET A 76 -1.49 2.61 -30.30
CA MET A 76 -2.53 3.33 -29.54
C MET A 76 -2.97 4.61 -30.21
N GLN A 77 -2.06 5.39 -30.79
CA GLN A 77 -2.40 6.59 -31.55
C GLN A 77 -3.29 6.29 -32.77
N LEU A 78 -3.00 5.22 -33.53
CA LEU A 78 -3.83 4.80 -34.66
C LEU A 78 -5.28 4.47 -34.26
N HIS A 79 -5.48 4.01 -33.01
CA HIS A 79 -6.79 3.69 -32.47
C HIS A 79 -7.44 4.82 -31.63
N GLY A 80 -6.83 6.02 -31.64
CA GLY A 80 -7.33 7.19 -30.93
C GLY A 80 -7.32 7.05 -29.40
N ILE A 81 -6.43 6.21 -28.86
CA ILE A 81 -6.26 6.00 -27.42
C ILE A 81 -5.12 6.90 -26.92
N ARG A 82 -5.42 7.77 -25.96
CA ARG A 82 -4.39 8.58 -25.30
C ARG A 82 -3.40 7.66 -24.59
N HIS A 83 -2.11 7.85 -24.84
CA HIS A 83 -1.06 6.99 -24.30
C HIS A 83 0.12 7.80 -23.77
N ALA A 84 0.70 7.38 -22.64
CA ALA A 84 1.92 7.93 -22.06
C ALA A 84 2.93 6.82 -21.75
N ILE A 85 4.20 7.09 -22.09
CA ILE A 85 5.33 6.22 -21.73
C ILE A 85 6.02 6.81 -20.52
N LEU A 86 6.10 6.02 -19.44
CA LEU A 86 6.73 6.36 -18.18
C LEU A 86 8.10 5.71 -18.09
N ASN A 87 9.15 6.50 -18.03
CA ASN A 87 10.53 5.99 -17.99
C ASN A 87 10.94 5.69 -16.55
N TRP A 88 11.46 4.48 -16.30
CA TRP A 88 12.14 4.17 -15.08
C TRP A 88 13.61 4.56 -15.18
N GLU A 89 13.99 5.63 -14.48
CA GLU A 89 15.39 6.03 -14.37
C GLU A 89 16.04 5.28 -13.23
N HIS A 90 17.06 4.50 -13.54
CA HIS A 90 17.86 3.76 -12.54
C HIS A 90 19.33 3.73 -12.97
N ASN A 91 20.22 3.75 -11.99
CA ASN A 91 21.63 3.47 -12.22
C ASN A 91 21.80 1.98 -12.52
N ASN A 92 22.58 1.60 -13.54
CA ASN A 92 22.75 0.23 -14.05
C ASN A 92 23.25 -0.83 -13.03
N TYR A 93 23.45 -0.47 -11.77
CA TYR A 93 23.89 -1.35 -10.68
C TYR A 93 22.72 -2.03 -9.95
N LEU A 94 21.86 -2.75 -10.66
CA LEU A 94 20.80 -3.56 -10.03
C LEU A 94 21.35 -4.97 -9.73
N ALA A 95 22.23 -5.10 -8.74
CA ALA A 95 22.90 -6.37 -8.43
C ALA A 95 21.96 -7.46 -7.87
N ASN A 96 20.86 -7.12 -7.19
CA ASN A 96 19.95 -8.10 -6.56
C ASN A 96 18.47 -7.67 -6.65
N ASN A 97 17.57 -8.66 -6.73
CA ASN A 97 16.10 -8.48 -6.71
C ASN A 97 15.55 -7.57 -7.81
N VAL A 98 16.12 -7.60 -9.00
CA VAL A 98 15.75 -6.71 -10.13
C VAL A 98 14.26 -6.74 -10.43
N GLN A 99 13.62 -7.93 -10.41
CA GLN A 99 12.19 -8.06 -10.70
C GLN A 99 11.30 -7.40 -9.65
N GLN A 100 11.67 -7.52 -8.38
CA GLN A 100 10.93 -6.87 -7.30
C GLN A 100 11.05 -5.35 -7.42
N LYS A 101 12.26 -4.83 -7.62
CA LYS A 101 12.50 -3.40 -7.82
C LYS A 101 11.79 -2.86 -9.05
N ALA A 102 11.81 -3.59 -10.16
CA ALA A 102 11.08 -3.23 -11.38
C ALA A 102 9.56 -3.18 -11.14
N ARG A 103 9.02 -4.13 -10.37
CA ARG A 103 7.61 -4.13 -9.99
C ARG A 103 7.26 -2.94 -9.09
N GLU A 104 8.08 -2.64 -8.11
CA GLU A 104 7.90 -1.49 -7.20
C GLU A 104 7.97 -0.18 -7.98
N ALA A 105 8.98 -0.01 -8.82
CA ALA A 105 9.13 1.16 -9.69
C ALA A 105 7.94 1.33 -10.64
N ARG A 106 7.46 0.24 -11.25
CA ARG A 106 6.27 0.28 -12.11
C ARG A 106 5.06 0.85 -11.39
N TYR A 107 4.73 0.33 -10.21
CA TYR A 107 3.58 0.85 -9.46
C TYR A 107 3.81 2.28 -9.00
N SER A 108 5.00 2.64 -8.54
CA SER A 108 5.35 4.01 -8.16
C SER A 108 5.12 5.00 -9.29
N LEU A 109 5.60 4.70 -10.50
CA LEU A 109 5.42 5.55 -11.69
C LEU A 109 3.97 5.66 -12.11
N LEU A 110 3.24 4.55 -12.14
CA LEU A 110 1.82 4.52 -12.50
C LEU A 110 0.98 5.35 -11.51
N LEU A 111 1.20 5.17 -10.20
CA LEU A 111 0.48 5.89 -9.15
C LEU A 111 0.83 7.38 -9.16
N LYS A 112 2.11 7.73 -9.38
CA LYS A 112 2.55 9.13 -9.53
C LYS A 112 1.81 9.81 -10.67
N TYR A 113 1.79 9.19 -11.86
CA TYR A 113 1.07 9.72 -13.01
C TYR A 113 -0.43 9.90 -12.71
N CYS A 114 -1.06 8.91 -12.10
CA CYS A 114 -2.46 8.99 -11.74
C CYS A 114 -2.76 10.17 -10.80
N LYS A 115 -1.93 10.38 -9.78
CA LYS A 115 -2.06 11.52 -8.85
C LYS A 115 -1.93 12.87 -9.57
N GLU A 116 -0.90 13.03 -10.38
CA GLU A 116 -0.61 14.26 -11.11
C GLU A 116 -1.72 14.64 -12.11
N ASN A 117 -2.46 13.64 -12.62
CA ASN A 117 -3.54 13.82 -13.60
C ASN A 117 -4.97 13.70 -13.00
N ASN A 118 -5.10 13.63 -11.67
CA ASN A 118 -6.37 13.46 -10.95
C ASN A 118 -7.15 12.21 -11.42
N ILE A 119 -6.45 11.08 -11.58
CA ILE A 119 -7.03 9.79 -11.95
C ILE A 119 -7.14 8.92 -10.71
N SER A 120 -8.35 8.56 -10.33
CA SER A 120 -8.64 7.75 -9.13
C SER A 120 -8.72 6.25 -9.39
N HIS A 121 -8.74 5.81 -10.66
CA HIS A 121 -8.93 4.42 -11.05
C HIS A 121 -7.86 3.97 -12.05
N LEU A 122 -7.05 2.99 -11.62
CA LEU A 122 -6.02 2.34 -12.44
C LEU A 122 -6.42 0.89 -12.72
N PHE A 123 -6.52 0.53 -13.98
CA PHE A 123 -6.86 -0.81 -14.41
C PHE A 123 -5.62 -1.63 -14.77
N VAL A 124 -5.58 -2.91 -14.34
CA VAL A 124 -4.47 -3.85 -14.60
C VAL A 124 -5.01 -5.18 -15.08
N ALA A 125 -4.34 -5.76 -16.05
CA ALA A 125 -4.83 -6.88 -16.86
C ALA A 125 -4.50 -8.28 -16.28
N HIS A 126 -4.59 -8.47 -14.94
CA HIS A 126 -4.49 -9.81 -14.38
C HIS A 126 -5.74 -10.63 -14.75
N ASN A 127 -5.54 -11.85 -15.20
CA ASN A 127 -6.57 -12.75 -15.69
C ASN A 127 -6.80 -13.97 -14.76
N TYR A 128 -7.70 -14.87 -15.17
CA TYR A 128 -8.08 -16.06 -14.41
C TYR A 128 -6.92 -17.05 -14.23
N ASP A 129 -6.06 -17.20 -15.25
CA ASP A 129 -4.88 -18.04 -15.19
C ASP A 129 -3.81 -17.43 -14.26
N ASP A 130 -3.61 -16.11 -14.27
CA ASP A 130 -2.72 -15.42 -13.33
C ASP A 130 -3.11 -15.64 -11.87
N GLN A 131 -4.42 -15.74 -11.58
CA GLN A 131 -4.93 -16.05 -10.26
C GLN A 131 -4.48 -17.44 -9.82
N ALA A 132 -4.70 -18.45 -10.66
CA ALA A 132 -4.29 -19.83 -10.39
C ALA A 132 -2.76 -19.94 -10.22
N GLU A 133 -1.98 -19.29 -11.08
CA GLU A 133 -0.51 -19.21 -10.96
C GLU A 133 -0.10 -18.64 -9.60
N SER A 134 -0.74 -17.55 -9.19
CA SER A 134 -0.42 -16.88 -7.92
C SER A 134 -0.77 -17.73 -6.71
N VAL A 135 -1.92 -18.39 -6.73
CA VAL A 135 -2.36 -19.31 -5.66
C VAL A 135 -1.39 -20.49 -5.56
N MET A 136 -1.06 -21.12 -6.69
CA MET A 136 -0.13 -22.25 -6.70
C MET A 136 1.26 -21.88 -6.19
N LEU A 137 1.81 -20.74 -6.61
CA LEU A 137 3.08 -20.22 -6.08
C LEU A 137 3.03 -20.02 -4.57
N ASN A 138 1.93 -19.51 -4.05
CA ASN A 138 1.77 -19.29 -2.62
C ASN A 138 1.63 -20.61 -1.83
N ILE A 139 0.95 -21.61 -2.40
CA ILE A 139 0.90 -22.98 -1.83
C ILE A 139 2.30 -23.57 -1.75
N LEU A 140 3.08 -23.50 -2.84
CA LEU A 140 4.45 -24.01 -2.88
C LEU A 140 5.39 -23.31 -1.89
N ARG A 141 5.08 -22.07 -1.49
CA ARG A 141 5.82 -21.31 -0.47
C ARG A 141 5.30 -21.53 0.95
N GLY A 142 4.32 -22.38 1.15
CA GLY A 142 3.70 -22.62 2.45
C GLY A 142 2.91 -21.43 2.99
N SER A 143 2.36 -20.58 2.10
CA SER A 143 1.58 -19.43 2.54
C SER A 143 0.25 -19.82 3.16
N GLY A 144 -0.15 -19.13 4.23
CA GLY A 144 -1.48 -19.27 4.85
C GLY A 144 -2.60 -18.63 4.00
N ILE A 145 -3.75 -18.42 4.66
CA ILE A 145 -5.00 -17.95 4.04
C ILE A 145 -4.83 -16.66 3.22
N ASP A 146 -3.97 -15.74 3.66
CA ASP A 146 -3.70 -14.47 2.97
C ASP A 146 -3.03 -14.66 1.60
N GLY A 147 -2.13 -15.63 1.51
CA GLY A 147 -1.48 -15.99 0.24
C GLY A 147 -2.41 -16.78 -0.68
N ILE A 148 -3.16 -17.75 -0.13
CA ILE A 148 -4.12 -18.56 -0.88
C ILE A 148 -5.27 -17.70 -1.42
N ALA A 149 -5.64 -16.63 -0.73
CA ALA A 149 -6.60 -15.63 -1.23
C ALA A 149 -6.15 -14.97 -2.56
N GLY A 150 -4.88 -15.07 -2.93
CA GLY A 150 -4.36 -14.69 -4.24
C GLY A 150 -4.51 -13.20 -4.56
N ILE A 151 -4.81 -12.91 -5.83
CA ILE A 151 -4.90 -11.55 -6.36
C ILE A 151 -6.30 -10.99 -6.04
N LYS A 152 -6.36 -9.83 -5.35
CA LYS A 152 -7.64 -9.14 -5.09
C LYS A 152 -8.16 -8.48 -6.37
N ARG A 153 -9.48 -8.50 -6.57
CA ARG A 153 -10.14 -7.82 -7.70
C ARG A 153 -9.94 -6.31 -7.65
N GLN A 154 -9.97 -5.77 -6.44
CA GLN A 154 -9.73 -4.36 -6.16
C GLN A 154 -8.73 -4.21 -5.02
N THR A 155 -7.85 -3.23 -5.14
CA THR A 155 -6.90 -2.84 -4.09
C THR A 155 -6.79 -1.32 -4.10
N LYS A 156 -6.93 -0.68 -2.95
CA LYS A 156 -6.67 0.75 -2.83
C LYS A 156 -5.21 0.95 -2.42
N LEU A 157 -4.47 1.76 -3.18
CA LEU A 157 -3.13 2.23 -2.81
C LEU A 157 -3.16 3.75 -2.84
N ASP A 158 -2.90 4.35 -1.70
CA ASP A 158 -3.18 5.76 -1.44
C ASP A 158 -4.65 6.06 -1.80
N ASP A 159 -4.91 7.06 -2.65
CA ASP A 159 -6.27 7.40 -3.10
C ASP A 159 -6.65 6.77 -4.45
N ILE A 160 -5.83 5.85 -4.96
CA ILE A 160 -6.04 5.24 -6.27
C ILE A 160 -6.56 3.80 -6.10
N ASN A 161 -7.68 3.52 -6.76
CA ASN A 161 -8.26 2.18 -6.86
C ASN A 161 -7.60 1.41 -7.99
N ILE A 162 -6.91 0.31 -7.67
CA ILE A 162 -6.34 -0.60 -8.65
C ILE A 162 -7.32 -1.74 -8.91
N LEU A 163 -7.80 -1.88 -10.14
CA LEU A 163 -8.88 -2.74 -10.54
C LEU A 163 -8.42 -3.81 -11.52
N ARG A 164 -8.95 -5.03 -11.40
CA ARG A 164 -8.56 -6.20 -12.20
C ARG A 164 -9.78 -6.92 -12.76
N PRO A 165 -10.45 -6.34 -13.74
CA PRO A 165 -11.73 -6.87 -14.24
C PRO A 165 -11.59 -8.17 -15.05
N LEU A 166 -10.37 -8.49 -15.55
CA LEU A 166 -10.13 -9.71 -16.30
C LEU A 166 -9.93 -10.96 -15.44
N LEU A 167 -9.93 -10.88 -14.10
CA LEU A 167 -9.76 -12.04 -13.21
C LEU A 167 -10.81 -13.13 -13.36
N LYS A 168 -11.91 -12.89 -14.06
CA LYS A 168 -12.94 -13.90 -14.38
C LYS A 168 -12.79 -14.53 -15.77
N PHE A 169 -11.86 -14.04 -16.57
CA PHE A 169 -11.68 -14.48 -17.95
C PHE A 169 -10.34 -15.19 -18.13
N THR A 170 -10.36 -16.32 -18.82
CA THR A 170 -9.16 -17.10 -19.11
C THR A 170 -8.33 -16.45 -20.21
N ARG A 171 -7.04 -16.78 -20.24
CA ARG A 171 -6.16 -16.30 -21.31
C ARG A 171 -6.64 -16.76 -22.70
N SER A 172 -7.21 -17.95 -22.84
CA SER A 172 -7.77 -18.42 -24.10
C SER A 172 -8.95 -17.55 -24.57
N GLN A 173 -9.84 -17.15 -23.66
CA GLN A 173 -10.94 -16.23 -23.96
C GLN A 173 -10.42 -14.85 -24.42
N ILE A 174 -9.36 -14.36 -23.77
CA ILE A 174 -8.69 -13.09 -24.13
C ILE A 174 -8.12 -13.17 -25.56
N ILE A 175 -7.37 -14.22 -25.87
CA ILE A 175 -6.81 -14.43 -27.22
C ILE A 175 -7.91 -14.55 -28.29
N ASN A 176 -8.98 -15.31 -27.99
CA ASN A 176 -10.10 -15.44 -28.92
C ASN A 176 -10.79 -14.10 -29.18
N PHE A 177 -10.98 -13.26 -28.16
CA PHE A 177 -11.50 -11.92 -28.31
C PHE A 177 -10.59 -11.04 -29.19
N LEU A 178 -9.28 -11.01 -28.92
CA LEU A 178 -8.34 -10.21 -29.71
C LEU A 178 -8.32 -10.63 -31.19
N ASN A 179 -8.38 -11.94 -31.46
CA ASN A 179 -8.43 -12.48 -32.84
C ASN A 179 -9.73 -12.08 -33.53
N ALA A 180 -10.88 -12.18 -32.85
CA ALA A 180 -12.19 -11.82 -33.40
C ALA A 180 -12.26 -10.33 -33.74
N GLU A 181 -11.72 -9.47 -32.89
CA GLU A 181 -11.67 -8.00 -33.08
C GLU A 181 -10.48 -7.55 -33.93
N LYS A 182 -9.61 -8.49 -34.40
CA LYS A 182 -8.39 -8.20 -35.18
C LYS A 182 -7.44 -7.21 -34.49
N ILE A 183 -7.35 -7.28 -33.17
CA ILE A 183 -6.47 -6.45 -32.37
C ILE A 183 -5.08 -7.10 -32.31
N ILE A 184 -4.05 -6.33 -32.67
CA ILE A 184 -2.66 -6.75 -32.64
C ILE A 184 -2.11 -6.64 -31.20
N TRP A 185 -1.29 -7.59 -30.77
CA TRP A 185 -0.52 -7.52 -29.52
C TRP A 185 0.94 -7.90 -29.77
N PHE A 186 1.79 -7.53 -28.82
CA PHE A 186 3.24 -7.75 -28.91
C PHE A 186 3.65 -8.83 -27.91
N GLU A 187 4.35 -9.86 -28.34
CA GLU A 187 4.83 -10.91 -27.46
C GLU A 187 6.18 -10.53 -26.85
N ASP A 188 6.28 -10.63 -25.51
CA ASP A 188 7.54 -10.46 -24.80
C ASP A 188 8.25 -11.81 -24.66
N ALA A 189 9.44 -11.95 -25.27
CA ALA A 189 10.25 -13.17 -25.23
C ALA A 189 10.61 -13.61 -23.78
N SER A 190 10.59 -12.72 -22.81
CA SER A 190 10.85 -13.06 -21.40
C SER A 190 9.75 -13.93 -20.76
N ASN A 191 8.56 -13.99 -21.35
CA ASN A 191 7.42 -14.78 -20.85
C ASN A 191 7.65 -16.31 -20.95
N SER A 192 8.67 -16.75 -21.67
CA SER A 192 9.05 -18.18 -21.82
C SER A 192 10.28 -18.58 -21.00
N ASN A 193 10.90 -17.67 -20.25
CA ASN A 193 12.14 -17.93 -19.53
C ASN A 193 11.92 -18.77 -18.26
N LEU A 194 12.37 -20.03 -18.28
CA LEU A 194 12.26 -21.02 -17.20
C LEU A 194 13.04 -20.66 -15.91
N LYS A 195 13.85 -19.62 -15.89
CA LYS A 195 14.49 -19.13 -14.66
C LYS A 195 13.45 -18.57 -13.67
N PHE A 196 12.25 -18.25 -14.13
CA PHE A 196 11.20 -17.65 -13.31
C PHE A 196 10.23 -18.71 -12.78
N ASP A 197 10.02 -18.72 -11.47
CA ASP A 197 9.10 -19.66 -10.81
C ASP A 197 7.69 -19.61 -11.38
N ARG A 198 7.24 -18.42 -11.81
CA ARG A 198 5.92 -18.25 -12.41
C ARG A 198 5.79 -18.98 -13.75
N VAL A 199 6.86 -19.02 -14.55
CA VAL A 199 6.88 -19.77 -15.82
C VAL A 199 6.85 -21.28 -15.54
N LYS A 200 7.59 -21.77 -14.54
CA LYS A 200 7.56 -23.18 -14.12
C LYS A 200 6.16 -23.59 -13.66
N VAL A 201 5.52 -22.77 -12.81
CA VAL A 201 4.15 -23.02 -12.34
C VAL A 201 3.17 -23.04 -13.51
N ARG A 202 3.27 -22.11 -14.46
CA ARG A 202 2.44 -22.10 -15.67
C ARG A 202 2.57 -23.39 -16.48
N GLN A 203 3.77 -23.93 -16.63
CA GLN A 203 3.98 -25.21 -17.31
C GLN A 203 3.37 -26.36 -16.52
N LEU A 204 3.59 -26.40 -15.21
CA LEU A 204 2.99 -27.41 -14.31
C LEU A 204 1.46 -27.38 -14.41
N LEU A 205 0.83 -26.22 -14.32
CA LEU A 205 -0.61 -26.07 -14.43
C LEU A 205 -1.12 -26.58 -15.79
N ARG A 206 -0.44 -26.27 -16.91
CA ARG A 206 -0.81 -26.77 -18.24
C ARG A 206 -0.75 -28.29 -18.34
N GLN A 207 0.23 -28.94 -17.72
CA GLN A 207 0.36 -30.39 -17.71
C GLN A 207 -0.77 -31.07 -16.91
N PHE A 208 -1.17 -30.49 -15.79
CA PHE A 208 -2.19 -31.06 -14.93
C PHE A 208 -3.63 -30.65 -15.29
N ASP A 209 -3.83 -29.52 -15.99
CA ASP A 209 -5.16 -28.98 -16.26
C ASP A 209 -5.92 -29.79 -17.31
N TYR A 210 -5.21 -30.54 -18.15
CA TYR A 210 -5.81 -31.30 -19.25
C TYR A 210 -6.93 -32.27 -18.79
N ASN A 211 -6.83 -32.86 -17.60
CA ASN A 211 -7.80 -33.83 -17.07
C ASN A 211 -8.45 -33.45 -15.73
N HIS A 212 -8.05 -32.39 -15.09
CA HIS A 212 -8.38 -32.17 -13.66
C HIS A 212 -9.00 -30.82 -13.32
N ASN A 213 -9.19 -29.92 -14.28
CA ASN A 213 -9.70 -28.56 -14.03
C ASN A 213 -8.95 -27.84 -12.87
N LEU A 214 -7.64 -28.05 -12.77
CA LEU A 214 -6.84 -27.57 -11.65
C LEU A 214 -6.89 -26.03 -11.54
N VAL A 215 -6.85 -25.32 -12.66
CA VAL A 215 -6.97 -23.86 -12.71
C VAL A 215 -8.29 -23.41 -12.09
N ALA A 216 -9.40 -24.07 -12.43
CA ALA A 216 -10.70 -23.74 -11.85
C ALA A 216 -10.77 -24.04 -10.35
N ARG A 217 -10.19 -25.17 -9.92
CA ARG A 217 -10.14 -25.55 -8.49
C ARG A 217 -9.29 -24.59 -7.65
N LEU A 218 -8.15 -24.12 -8.18
CA LEU A 218 -7.31 -23.12 -7.51
C LEU A 218 -8.03 -21.77 -7.41
N ASN A 219 -8.78 -21.37 -8.42
CA ASN A 219 -9.60 -20.15 -8.36
C ASN A 219 -10.72 -20.29 -7.32
N LEU A 220 -11.42 -21.44 -7.26
CA LEU A 220 -12.42 -21.70 -6.23
C LEU A 220 -11.81 -21.68 -4.83
N LEU A 221 -10.64 -22.27 -4.64
CA LEU A 221 -9.90 -22.21 -3.37
C LEU A 221 -9.56 -20.78 -2.99
N SER A 222 -9.11 -19.97 -3.95
CA SER A 222 -8.86 -18.54 -3.75
C SER A 222 -10.13 -17.80 -3.33
N ASP A 223 -11.26 -18.02 -4.00
CA ASP A 223 -12.52 -17.36 -3.66
C ASP A 223 -12.97 -17.72 -2.24
N ASN A 224 -12.81 -19.00 -1.82
CA ASN A 224 -13.08 -19.43 -0.46
C ASN A 224 -12.17 -18.75 0.57
N ALA A 225 -10.87 -18.70 0.28
CA ALA A 225 -9.89 -18.04 1.12
C ALA A 225 -10.13 -16.53 1.20
N GLN A 226 -10.54 -15.87 0.11
CA GLN A 226 -10.90 -14.46 0.12
C GLN A 226 -12.07 -14.15 1.03
N ARG A 227 -13.13 -15.01 1.05
CA ARG A 227 -14.27 -14.84 1.97
C ARG A 227 -13.84 -14.96 3.43
N ALA A 228 -13.06 -15.99 3.76
CA ALA A 228 -12.55 -16.19 5.11
C ALA A 228 -11.63 -15.02 5.54
N LYS A 229 -10.72 -14.59 4.64
CA LYS A 229 -9.86 -13.43 4.87
C LYS A 229 -10.66 -12.16 5.09
N SER A 230 -11.69 -11.90 4.31
CA SER A 230 -12.54 -10.69 4.45
C SER A 230 -13.24 -10.65 5.80
N PHE A 231 -13.71 -11.80 6.30
CA PHE A 231 -14.26 -11.89 7.65
C PHE A 231 -13.21 -11.56 8.71
N LEU A 232 -12.04 -12.19 8.64
CA LEU A 232 -10.94 -11.96 9.59
C LEU A 232 -10.47 -10.50 9.57
N ASP A 233 -10.29 -9.91 8.39
CA ASP A 233 -9.90 -8.50 8.24
C ASP A 233 -10.96 -7.57 8.87
N SER A 234 -12.26 -7.80 8.59
CA SER A 234 -13.36 -7.02 9.19
C SER A 234 -13.42 -7.15 10.71
N TYR A 235 -13.19 -8.35 11.23
CA TYR A 235 -13.16 -8.58 12.67
C TYR A 235 -11.98 -7.83 13.33
N VAL A 236 -10.80 -7.89 12.72
CA VAL A 236 -9.60 -7.17 13.18
C VAL A 236 -9.81 -5.65 13.12
N ASP A 237 -10.47 -5.15 12.06
CA ASP A 237 -10.78 -3.73 11.92
C ASP A 237 -11.68 -3.23 13.05
N LYS A 238 -12.76 -3.97 13.34
CA LYS A 238 -13.65 -3.68 14.48
C LYS A 238 -12.91 -3.76 15.81
N THR A 239 -12.06 -4.77 16.01
CA THR A 239 -11.25 -4.93 17.21
C THR A 239 -10.29 -3.77 17.38
N PHE A 240 -9.63 -3.35 16.33
CA PHE A 240 -8.73 -2.19 16.34
C PHE A 240 -9.48 -0.91 16.72
N GLN A 241 -10.62 -0.63 16.08
CA GLN A 241 -11.43 0.57 16.34
C GLN A 241 -11.96 0.62 17.78
N ASN A 242 -12.38 -0.51 18.32
CA ASN A 242 -13.05 -0.55 19.63
C ASN A 242 -12.09 -0.72 20.83
N GLN A 243 -10.91 -1.28 20.60
CA GLN A 243 -10.01 -1.72 21.69
C GLN A 243 -8.62 -1.10 21.65
N CYS A 244 -8.22 -0.53 20.52
CA CYS A 244 -6.96 0.20 20.43
C CYS A 244 -7.22 1.69 20.60
N GLU A 245 -6.47 2.32 21.49
CA GLU A 245 -6.47 3.76 21.67
C GLU A 245 -5.35 4.37 20.85
N ILE A 246 -5.68 5.34 20.02
CA ILE A 246 -4.71 6.10 19.21
C ILE A 246 -4.42 7.38 19.97
N GLY A 247 -3.30 7.40 20.71
CA GLY A 247 -2.91 8.54 21.52
C GLY A 247 -2.39 9.72 20.71
N ASP A 248 -2.44 10.92 21.28
CA ASP A 248 -2.06 12.19 20.64
C ASP A 248 -0.59 12.21 20.17
N PHE A 249 0.28 11.48 20.85
CA PHE A 249 1.70 11.40 20.52
C PHE A 249 2.02 10.35 19.44
N GLY A 250 1.06 9.95 18.62
CA GLY A 250 1.28 9.00 17.52
C GLY A 250 1.52 7.55 17.96
N HIS A 251 1.31 7.21 19.21
CA HIS A 251 1.35 5.84 19.71
C HIS A 251 -0.02 5.17 19.62
N ILE A 252 -0.02 3.85 19.71
CA ILE A 252 -1.22 3.04 19.87
C ILE A 252 -1.07 2.28 21.17
N SER A 253 -2.15 2.18 21.94
CA SER A 253 -2.21 1.36 23.14
C SER A 253 -3.39 0.39 23.12
N ILE A 254 -3.20 -0.76 23.80
CA ILE A 254 -4.25 -1.76 24.01
C ILE A 254 -4.05 -2.43 25.36
N LYS A 255 -5.14 -2.74 26.07
CA LYS A 255 -5.07 -3.51 27.32
C LYS A 255 -4.53 -4.92 27.05
N ALA A 256 -3.51 -5.34 27.78
CA ALA A 256 -2.90 -6.65 27.60
C ALA A 256 -3.91 -7.80 27.84
N SER A 257 -4.79 -7.67 28.84
CA SER A 257 -5.85 -8.64 29.11
C SER A 257 -6.76 -8.85 27.88
N TYR A 258 -7.16 -7.76 27.22
CA TYR A 258 -7.98 -7.87 26.02
C TYR A 258 -7.22 -8.45 24.83
N PHE A 259 -5.97 -8.02 24.62
CA PHE A 259 -5.13 -8.54 23.56
C PHE A 259 -4.93 -10.07 23.68
N PHE A 260 -4.60 -10.56 24.87
CA PHE A 260 -4.37 -11.99 25.10
C PHE A 260 -5.66 -12.83 25.17
N ALA A 261 -6.82 -12.21 25.37
CA ALA A 261 -8.12 -12.90 25.26
C ALA A 261 -8.53 -13.20 23.80
N GLN A 262 -7.87 -12.55 22.81
CA GLN A 262 -8.15 -12.83 21.40
C GLN A 262 -7.49 -14.14 20.96
N GLU A 263 -8.07 -14.79 19.94
CA GLU A 263 -7.46 -15.94 19.27
C GLU A 263 -6.13 -15.55 18.60
N GLU A 264 -5.21 -16.54 18.44
CA GLU A 264 -3.86 -16.29 17.93
C GLU A 264 -3.88 -15.55 16.57
N GLU A 265 -4.70 -16.00 15.63
CA GLU A 265 -4.80 -15.40 14.30
C GLU A 265 -5.22 -13.93 14.37
N ILE A 266 -6.14 -13.60 15.27
CA ILE A 266 -6.61 -12.22 15.47
C ILE A 266 -5.48 -11.36 16.06
N ARG A 267 -4.75 -11.89 17.05
CA ARG A 267 -3.59 -11.17 17.62
C ARG A 267 -2.52 -10.87 16.57
N LEU A 268 -2.20 -11.85 15.72
CA LEU A 268 -1.19 -11.70 14.66
C LEU A 268 -1.59 -10.65 13.62
N ARG A 269 -2.84 -10.64 13.21
CA ARG A 269 -3.40 -9.64 12.29
C ARG A 269 -3.47 -8.27 12.93
N LEU A 270 -3.88 -8.19 14.19
CA LEU A 270 -3.96 -6.95 14.94
C LEU A 270 -2.59 -6.30 15.09
N LEU A 271 -1.54 -7.08 15.41
CA LEU A 271 -0.16 -6.58 15.44
C LEU A 271 0.27 -6.02 14.08
N ASN A 272 0.01 -6.72 12.99
CA ASN A 272 0.31 -6.20 11.65
C ASN A 272 -0.42 -4.88 11.36
N LYS A 273 -1.69 -4.76 11.74
CA LYS A 273 -2.48 -3.53 11.57
C LYS A 273 -1.90 -2.41 12.43
N ILE A 274 -1.58 -2.66 13.69
CA ILE A 274 -0.98 -1.69 14.61
C ILE A 274 0.37 -1.17 14.03
N PHE A 275 1.26 -2.06 13.60
CA PHE A 275 2.55 -1.65 13.04
C PHE A 275 2.39 -0.77 11.80
N ARG A 276 1.48 -1.11 10.89
CA ARG A 276 1.17 -0.26 9.73
C ARG A 276 0.71 1.14 10.15
N HIS A 277 -0.15 1.21 11.14
CA HIS A 277 -0.70 2.48 11.62
C HIS A 277 0.37 3.35 12.29
N VAL A 278 1.22 2.78 13.15
CA VAL A 278 2.30 3.52 13.83
C VAL A 278 3.28 4.14 12.85
N HIS A 279 3.52 3.49 11.71
CA HIS A 279 4.45 4.00 10.70
C HIS A 279 3.82 5.01 9.75
N ASN A 280 2.50 5.09 9.67
CA ASN A 280 1.80 5.81 8.60
C ASN A 280 2.38 5.50 7.21
N SER A 281 2.88 4.29 7.03
CA SER A 281 3.51 3.86 5.79
C SER A 281 2.81 2.62 5.27
N VAL A 282 2.66 2.57 3.97
CA VAL A 282 2.23 1.37 3.30
C VAL A 282 3.37 0.37 3.38
N PHE A 283 3.42 -0.44 4.45
CA PHE A 283 4.22 -1.66 4.41
C PHE A 283 3.66 -2.52 3.28
N ILE A 284 4.42 -2.65 2.23
CA ILE A 284 4.06 -3.49 1.09
C ILE A 284 4.00 -4.95 1.53
N TYR A 285 4.77 -5.32 2.55
CA TYR A 285 4.85 -6.69 3.04
C TYR A 285 4.46 -6.80 4.53
N PRO A 286 3.68 -7.82 4.91
CA PRO A 286 3.39 -8.10 6.31
C PRO A 286 4.65 -8.52 7.05
N VAL A 287 4.67 -8.30 8.36
CA VAL A 287 5.74 -8.75 9.24
C VAL A 287 5.84 -10.27 9.20
N ARG A 288 7.05 -10.80 9.26
CA ARG A 288 7.27 -12.27 9.30
C ARG A 288 6.54 -12.89 10.47
N LEU A 289 5.82 -13.98 10.20
CA LEU A 289 5.00 -14.68 11.18
C LEU A 289 5.79 -15.08 12.44
N GLU A 290 6.99 -15.63 12.25
CA GLU A 290 7.87 -16.04 13.36
C GLU A 290 8.22 -14.88 14.29
N SER A 291 8.50 -13.69 13.72
CA SER A 291 8.79 -12.49 14.50
C SER A 291 7.58 -12.03 15.32
N LEU A 292 6.37 -12.13 14.76
CA LEU A 292 5.14 -11.82 15.49
C LEU A 292 4.86 -12.83 16.61
N LYS A 293 5.06 -14.10 16.34
CA LYS A 293 4.91 -15.16 17.36
C LYS A 293 5.90 -14.98 18.51
N LEU A 294 7.16 -14.68 18.17
CA LEU A 294 8.18 -14.38 19.18
C LEU A 294 7.77 -13.19 20.05
N LEU A 295 7.33 -12.08 19.43
CA LEU A 295 6.86 -10.92 20.17
C LEU A 295 5.70 -11.24 21.10
N GLN A 296 4.70 -12.03 20.66
CA GLN A 296 3.58 -12.44 21.50
C GLN A 296 4.06 -13.26 22.74
N ASN A 297 4.99 -14.18 22.52
CA ASN A 297 5.52 -15.00 23.61
C ASN A 297 6.29 -14.16 24.64
N LEU A 298 7.08 -13.20 24.17
CA LEU A 298 7.80 -12.27 25.04
C LEU A 298 6.84 -11.36 25.84
N LEU A 299 5.77 -10.89 25.22
CA LEU A 299 4.75 -10.09 25.90
C LEU A 299 3.96 -10.92 26.93
N LYS A 300 3.73 -12.22 26.70
CA LYS A 300 3.07 -13.12 27.65
C LYS A 300 3.89 -13.35 28.93
N GLN A 301 5.23 -13.30 28.84
CA GLN A 301 6.09 -13.48 30.01
C GLN A 301 5.93 -12.36 31.05
N GLY A 302 5.26 -11.25 30.66
CA GLY A 302 5.01 -10.14 31.55
C GLY A 302 6.24 -9.29 31.84
N GLY A 303 6.14 -8.44 32.87
CA GLY A 303 7.21 -7.51 33.23
C GLY A 303 7.17 -6.19 32.42
N ASN A 304 7.94 -5.21 32.87
CA ASN A 304 8.10 -3.92 32.17
C ASN A 304 9.16 -4.05 31.07
N ASN A 305 8.90 -4.91 30.08
CA ASN A 305 9.84 -5.22 29.02
C ASN A 305 9.58 -4.39 27.77
N LYS A 306 10.67 -4.01 27.11
CA LYS A 306 10.67 -3.21 25.90
C LYS A 306 11.26 -4.03 24.76
N PHE A 307 10.53 -4.13 23.68
CA PHE A 307 10.91 -4.89 22.48
C PHE A 307 10.93 -3.99 21.27
N THR A 308 11.69 -4.37 20.25
CA THR A 308 11.73 -3.66 18.97
C THR A 308 11.36 -4.62 17.85
N LEU A 309 10.37 -4.24 17.04
CA LEU A 309 9.99 -4.97 15.84
C LEU A 309 9.50 -3.96 14.78
N CYS A 310 9.91 -4.15 13.53
CA CYS A 310 9.48 -3.29 12.41
C CYS A 310 9.66 -1.79 12.66
N LYS A 311 10.84 -1.37 13.17
CA LYS A 311 11.12 0.03 13.52
C LYS A 311 10.15 0.63 14.56
N CYS A 312 9.34 -0.20 15.20
CA CYS A 312 8.49 0.17 16.34
C CYS A 312 9.08 -0.34 17.63
N GLN A 313 8.87 0.40 18.68
CA GLN A 313 9.03 -0.08 20.04
C GLN A 313 7.69 -0.56 20.59
N VAL A 314 7.73 -1.69 21.26
CA VAL A 314 6.60 -2.31 21.93
C VAL A 314 6.94 -2.39 23.42
N LEU A 315 6.13 -1.78 24.26
CA LEU A 315 6.35 -1.69 25.70
C LEU A 315 5.11 -2.21 26.43
N LEU A 316 5.28 -3.23 27.27
CA LEU A 316 4.26 -3.65 28.23
C LEU A 316 4.52 -2.94 29.56
N ARG A 317 3.55 -2.14 30.01
CA ARG A 317 3.61 -1.40 31.29
C ARG A 317 2.23 -1.30 31.92
N ASN A 318 2.13 -1.64 33.18
CA ASN A 318 0.87 -1.55 33.97
C ASN A 318 -0.33 -2.20 33.28
N GLY A 319 -0.15 -3.36 32.65
CA GLY A 319 -1.23 -4.08 31.96
C GLY A 319 -1.66 -3.48 30.63
N VAL A 320 -0.91 -2.50 30.10
CA VAL A 320 -1.15 -1.87 28.80
C VAL A 320 0.05 -2.11 27.88
N ILE A 321 -0.22 -2.50 26.66
CA ILE A 321 0.80 -2.65 25.60
C ILE A 321 0.79 -1.36 24.77
N TYR A 322 1.94 -0.70 24.70
CA TYR A 322 2.16 0.51 23.93
C TYR A 322 3.00 0.20 22.69
N PHE A 323 2.60 0.75 21.55
CA PHE A 323 3.30 0.64 20.26
C PHE A 323 3.60 2.04 19.76
N TYR A 324 4.87 2.34 19.47
CA TYR A 324 5.29 3.65 18.98
C TYR A 324 6.54 3.54 18.12
N LYS A 325 6.80 4.55 17.30
CA LYS A 325 7.94 4.56 16.39
C LYS A 325 9.26 4.61 17.17
N GLU A 326 10.21 3.79 16.79
CA GLU A 326 11.52 3.74 17.45
C GLU A 326 12.31 5.02 17.19
N GLY A 327 12.89 5.60 18.25
CA GLY A 327 13.52 6.92 18.23
C GLY A 327 14.60 7.14 17.17
N LYS A 328 15.35 6.09 16.80
CA LYS A 328 16.39 6.19 15.75
C LYS A 328 15.86 6.31 14.32
N PHE A 329 14.57 5.95 14.11
CA PHE A 329 13.92 6.05 12.80
C PHE A 329 13.02 7.30 12.69
N ILE A 330 12.99 8.14 13.70
CA ILE A 330 12.29 9.42 13.67
C ILE A 330 13.24 10.43 13.04
N GLU A 331 12.71 11.32 12.23
CA GLU A 331 13.45 12.42 11.62
C GLU A 331 14.09 13.28 12.72
N GLN A 332 15.40 13.38 12.69
CA GLN A 332 16.20 14.05 13.73
C GLN A 332 16.77 15.38 13.27
N GLU A 333 16.87 15.58 11.96
CA GLU A 333 17.38 16.81 11.39
C GLU A 333 16.43 17.99 11.67
N LYS A 334 17.02 19.16 11.88
CA LYS A 334 16.27 20.40 12.02
C LYS A 334 15.87 20.88 10.63
N VAL A 335 14.58 20.80 10.32
CA VAL A 335 14.03 21.12 9.00
C VAL A 335 13.30 22.45 9.06
N LEU A 336 13.62 23.37 8.15
CA LEU A 336 12.87 24.62 7.95
C LEU A 336 11.44 24.27 7.50
N ILE A 337 10.45 24.92 8.09
CA ILE A 337 9.05 24.73 7.77
C ILE A 337 8.43 26.02 7.23
N GLU A 338 7.74 25.91 6.08
CA GLU A 338 7.04 27.00 5.40
C GLU A 338 5.68 26.48 4.94
N GLY A 339 4.60 27.12 5.40
CA GLY A 339 3.23 26.65 5.10
C GLY A 339 2.94 25.25 5.66
N ASP A 340 2.37 24.39 4.84
CA ASP A 340 2.02 23.00 5.20
C ASP A 340 3.20 22.05 4.98
N ASN A 341 3.66 21.44 6.06
CA ASN A 341 4.76 20.48 6.03
C ASN A 341 4.34 19.15 6.66
N ILE A 342 4.79 18.03 6.08
CA ILE A 342 4.62 16.70 6.69
C ILE A 342 5.93 16.32 7.38
N TRP A 343 5.88 16.19 8.70
CA TRP A 343 7.04 15.75 9.47
C TRP A 343 6.94 14.27 9.84
N ASP A 344 8.02 13.55 9.58
CA ASP A 344 8.19 12.13 9.89
C ASP A 344 7.06 11.22 9.35
N GLY A 345 6.31 11.69 8.34
CA GLY A 345 5.14 10.98 7.79
C GLY A 345 3.94 10.86 8.73
N ARG A 346 3.98 11.46 9.92
CA ARG A 346 2.96 11.30 10.97
C ARG A 346 2.21 12.57 11.34
N TYR A 347 2.81 13.72 11.13
CA TYR A 347 2.25 15.00 11.56
C TYR A 347 2.24 16.00 10.41
N VAL A 348 1.13 16.67 10.23
CA VAL A 348 1.04 17.88 9.40
C VAL A 348 1.30 19.08 10.29
N ILE A 349 2.27 19.89 9.94
CA ILE A 349 2.65 21.10 10.65
C ILE A 349 2.38 22.27 9.72
N ASN A 350 1.42 23.12 10.07
CA ASN A 350 1.12 24.35 9.36
C ASN A 350 1.70 25.55 10.13
N VAL A 351 2.49 26.36 9.44
CA VAL A 351 3.09 27.58 10.00
C VAL A 351 2.69 28.76 9.14
N LYS A 352 2.08 29.76 9.76
CA LYS A 352 1.61 30.98 9.08
C LYS A 352 2.70 32.03 8.85
N VAL A 353 3.85 31.88 9.49
CA VAL A 353 4.96 32.84 9.46
C VAL A 353 6.28 32.08 9.23
N ASN A 354 7.15 32.62 8.39
CA ASN A 354 8.44 32.01 8.10
C ASN A 354 9.44 32.13 9.28
N GLY A 355 10.50 31.32 9.25
CA GLY A 355 11.58 31.33 10.24
C GLY A 355 11.42 30.31 11.38
N PHE A 356 10.60 29.29 11.17
CA PHE A 356 10.46 28.18 12.12
C PHE A 356 11.10 26.90 11.58
N TYR A 357 11.58 26.10 12.52
CA TYR A 357 12.15 24.79 12.26
C TYR A 357 11.43 23.74 13.09
N VAL A 358 11.31 22.55 12.55
CA VAL A 358 10.85 21.38 13.28
C VAL A 358 12.01 20.42 13.52
N THR A 359 12.04 19.81 14.68
CA THR A 359 12.96 18.75 15.04
C THR A 359 12.30 17.78 16.02
N LYS A 360 12.96 16.69 16.32
CA LYS A 360 12.53 15.74 17.34
C LYS A 360 12.69 16.31 18.75
N LEU A 361 11.71 16.07 19.62
CA LEU A 361 11.85 16.42 21.04
C LEU A 361 12.92 15.58 21.72
N THR A 362 13.96 16.22 22.26
CA THR A 362 15.03 15.58 23.02
C THR A 362 14.82 15.74 24.54
N LYS A 363 15.61 15.01 25.33
CA LYS A 363 15.58 15.16 26.80
C LYS A 363 16.02 16.55 27.26
N GLU A 364 17.01 17.11 26.55
CA GLU A 364 17.55 18.44 26.83
C GLU A 364 16.49 19.52 26.58
N ILE A 365 15.84 19.47 25.42
CA ILE A 365 14.74 20.40 25.10
C ILE A 365 13.59 20.22 26.08
N TRP A 366 13.23 18.97 26.39
CA TRP A 366 12.17 18.66 27.34
C TRP A 366 12.46 19.25 28.73
N GLY A 367 13.73 19.18 29.20
CA GLY A 367 14.16 19.79 30.45
C GLY A 367 13.92 21.30 30.53
N GLN A 368 13.98 22.01 29.37
CA GLN A 368 13.76 23.45 29.28
C GLN A 368 12.28 23.84 29.26
N ILE A 369 11.45 23.06 28.55
CA ILE A 369 10.04 23.43 28.28
C ILE A 369 9.03 22.74 29.18
N LYS A 370 9.44 21.69 29.90
CA LYS A 370 8.54 20.89 30.74
C LYS A 370 7.94 21.74 31.87
N PRO A 371 6.60 21.88 31.95
CA PRO A 371 5.97 22.56 33.09
C PRO A 371 6.25 21.81 34.40
N LYS A 372 6.49 22.53 35.49
CA LYS A 372 6.79 21.93 36.81
C LYS A 372 5.69 20.97 37.28
N GLN A 373 4.45 21.24 36.93
CA GLN A 373 3.28 20.44 37.30
C GLN A 373 2.92 19.32 36.32
N TYR A 374 3.69 19.18 35.21
CA TYR A 374 3.38 18.19 34.19
C TYR A 374 3.55 16.76 34.68
N LYS A 375 2.44 16.07 34.85
CA LYS A 375 2.38 14.64 35.15
C LYS A 375 1.81 13.91 33.97
N HIS A 376 2.49 12.88 33.50
CA HIS A 376 1.99 12.03 32.43
C HIS A 376 1.90 10.58 32.88
N THR A 377 0.87 9.89 32.44
CA THR A 377 0.67 8.45 32.64
C THR A 377 1.37 7.62 31.57
N ILE A 378 1.74 8.26 30.47
CA ILE A 378 2.31 7.66 29.27
C ILE A 378 3.83 7.52 29.44
N PRO A 379 4.46 6.44 28.95
CA PRO A 379 5.91 6.28 28.95
C PRO A 379 6.63 7.47 28.27
N SER A 380 7.67 8.01 28.93
CA SER A 380 8.39 9.20 28.45
C SER A 380 9.01 9.03 27.04
N ASP A 381 9.38 7.82 26.67
CA ASP A 381 9.92 7.52 25.33
C ASP A 381 8.91 7.84 24.21
N ILE A 382 7.62 7.74 24.50
CA ILE A 382 6.55 8.10 23.54
C ILE A 382 6.55 9.60 23.31
N ILE A 383 6.70 10.40 24.39
CA ILE A 383 6.77 11.86 24.32
C ILE A 383 7.95 12.28 23.47
N PHE A 384 9.13 11.66 23.64
CA PHE A 384 10.32 11.93 22.85
C PHE A 384 10.24 11.45 21.40
N SER A 385 9.11 10.91 20.97
CA SER A 385 8.84 10.57 19.57
C SER A 385 8.06 11.67 18.82
N THR A 386 7.80 12.80 19.46
CA THR A 386 6.98 13.90 18.91
C THR A 386 7.83 15.02 18.33
N PRO A 387 7.27 15.85 17.42
CA PRO A 387 7.93 17.06 16.95
C PRO A 387 7.96 18.14 18.02
N VAL A 388 9.00 18.97 17.96
CA VAL A 388 9.08 20.26 18.65
C VAL A 388 9.44 21.32 17.63
N ILE A 389 8.88 22.51 17.76
CA ILE A 389 9.10 23.62 16.83
C ILE A 389 9.94 24.68 17.55
N THR A 390 10.90 25.25 16.83
CA THR A 390 11.80 26.29 17.34
C THR A 390 11.88 27.45 16.35
N SER A 391 12.01 28.69 16.86
CA SER A 391 12.26 29.85 16.00
C SER A 391 13.79 29.97 15.67
N SER A 392 14.12 30.61 14.53
CA SER A 392 15.51 30.87 14.14
C SER A 392 16.24 31.82 15.10
N ASP A 393 15.50 32.77 15.69
CA ASP A 393 16.07 33.97 16.28
C ASP A 393 16.22 33.95 17.81
N ARG A 394 15.54 33.01 18.53
CA ARG A 394 15.38 33.11 19.99
C ARG A 394 15.67 31.86 20.81
N ASN A 395 16.09 30.74 20.25
CA ASN A 395 16.21 29.45 20.98
C ASN A 395 14.97 29.10 21.82
N GLU A 396 13.79 29.53 21.34
CA GLU A 396 12.52 29.20 21.96
C GLU A 396 11.96 27.93 21.35
N TYR A 397 11.44 27.07 22.22
CA TYR A 397 10.87 25.80 21.81
C TYR A 397 9.37 25.78 22.08
N TYR A 398 8.59 25.37 21.08
CA TYR A 398 7.15 25.16 21.17
C TYR A 398 6.83 23.69 21.01
N TRP A 399 6.21 23.09 22.03
CA TRP A 399 5.71 21.72 21.95
C TRP A 399 4.19 21.73 21.83
N PRO A 400 3.63 21.34 20.63
CA PRO A 400 2.22 21.56 20.30
C PRO A 400 1.23 20.81 21.20
N PHE A 401 1.69 19.76 21.89
CA PHE A 401 0.87 18.89 22.71
C PHE A 401 0.64 19.40 24.15
N LEU A 402 1.13 20.58 24.48
CA LEU A 402 0.86 21.25 25.75
C LEU A 402 -0.41 22.11 25.72
N ASN A 403 -0.95 22.42 24.55
CA ASN A 403 -2.11 23.28 24.40
C ASN A 403 -3.36 22.64 25.04
N GLY A 404 -3.99 23.40 25.95
CA GLY A 404 -5.19 23.01 26.69
C GLY A 404 -4.93 22.41 28.06
N MET A 405 -3.69 22.05 28.44
CA MET A 405 -3.39 21.51 29.78
C MET A 405 -2.82 22.52 30.75
N TYR A 406 -2.15 23.58 30.27
CA TYR A 406 -1.51 24.60 31.12
C TYR A 406 -1.46 25.96 30.42
N SER A 407 -1.85 27.02 31.15
CA SER A 407 -1.63 28.40 30.77
C SER A 407 -0.14 28.71 30.93
N CYS A 408 0.61 28.76 29.86
CA CYS A 408 2.01 29.22 29.91
C CYS A 408 2.31 30.11 28.69
N SER A 409 3.48 30.76 28.74
CA SER A 409 4.01 31.73 27.76
C SER A 409 4.04 31.26 26.31
N GLN A 410 3.51 30.08 26.00
CA GLN A 410 3.43 29.50 24.67
C GLN A 410 2.17 29.88 23.88
N ASP A 411 1.21 30.58 24.48
CA ASP A 411 -0.08 30.93 23.84
C ASP A 411 0.11 31.77 22.55
N ARG A 412 1.19 32.53 22.46
CA ARG A 412 1.52 33.32 21.26
C ARG A 412 1.82 32.47 20.02
N PHE A 413 2.26 31.21 20.20
CA PHE A 413 2.54 30.31 19.09
C PHE A 413 1.30 29.55 18.62
N SER A 414 0.30 29.36 19.48
CA SER A 414 -0.92 28.61 19.18
C SER A 414 -1.75 29.21 18.05
N THR A 415 -1.65 30.52 17.83
CA THR A 415 -2.34 31.23 16.74
C THR A 415 -1.58 31.15 15.40
N ILE A 416 -0.29 30.82 15.43
CA ILE A 416 0.62 30.86 14.28
C ILE A 416 0.94 29.45 13.81
N ILE A 417 0.98 28.48 14.73
CA ILE A 417 1.41 27.10 14.47
C ILE A 417 0.28 26.14 14.80
N HIS A 418 -0.08 25.36 13.81
CA HIS A 418 -1.06 24.29 13.97
C HIS A 418 -0.40 22.94 13.64
N VAL A 419 -0.53 21.99 14.54
CA VAL A 419 -0.02 20.62 14.34
C VAL A 419 -1.18 19.66 14.40
N TYR A 420 -1.36 18.91 13.33
CA TYR A 420 -2.38 17.89 13.20
C TYR A 420 -1.73 16.54 12.99
N LYS A 421 -2.29 15.51 13.59
CA LYS A 421 -1.91 14.15 13.26
C LYS A 421 -2.41 13.80 11.85
N LEU A 422 -1.55 13.26 11.01
CA LEU A 422 -1.96 12.78 9.70
C LEU A 422 -2.96 11.64 9.92
N ALA A 423 -4.19 11.82 9.47
CA ALA A 423 -5.19 10.77 9.54
C ALA A 423 -4.74 9.62 8.62
N VAL A 424 -4.49 8.46 9.21
CA VAL A 424 -4.38 7.24 8.43
C VAL A 424 -5.79 6.89 7.98
N GLN A 425 -6.07 6.95 6.70
CA GLN A 425 -7.32 6.40 6.19
C GLN A 425 -7.32 4.89 6.48
N LEU A 426 -8.24 4.50 7.35
CA LEU A 426 -8.48 3.11 7.77
C LEU A 426 -9.01 2.25 6.63
#